data_8abe0ab8915028266f2535bf72608167
#
_entry.id   8abe0ab8915028266f2535bf72608167
#
_cell.length_a   1.000
_cell.length_b   1.000
_cell.length_c   1.000
_cell.angle_alpha   90.00
_cell.angle_beta   90.00
_cell.angle_gamma   90.00
#
_symmetry.space_group_name_H-M   'P 1'
#
loop_
_entity.id
_entity.type
_entity.pdbx_description
1 polymer ?
#
loop_
_entity_poly.entity_id
_entity_poly.type
_entity_poly.pdbx_seq_one_letter_code
_entity_poly.pdbx_strand_id
1 'polypeptide(L)'
;MKNPFIITGKIPEAYFCDRREETAKLIRSISNGDNICLLSPRRMGKSKLIQFCYDKPELDKKYYTFYIDILHTSSLSEFTFAFGQSIFETLRSRSEKMLKLFALGLKSLNAKFGFDPGSSMPTYSVELGDIARPEYTLQEIFTCLEQADKPCVVAFDEFQQVCKYPEKNVEALLRSHIQHLSNVNFIFAGSERHLISEMFLSSAKPFYNSTSQMELFPIVQEEYTPFVCKWFEAYQKKIDAENVRRIYELLEGNTYCMQRTFHEAFANTATDGDCTTEILEQSIRSILEDNGHTYSRMLAQIPTRQKELLYAIASEGKADKVLGSAFIKGIRSSPPALSKLLLKNYWHLTS
;
A
#
# COMPACT_ATOMS: atom_id res chain seq x y z
N MET A 1 -15.18 1.05 23.08
CA MET A 1 -14.04 0.14 22.84
C MET A 1 -13.53 0.34 21.41
N LYS A 2 -12.20 0.30 21.18
CA LYS A 2 -11.67 0.45 19.83
C LYS A 2 -11.61 -0.91 19.14
N ASN A 3 -12.16 -1.03 17.95
CA ASN A 3 -12.16 -2.28 17.18
C ASN A 3 -10.71 -2.68 16.84
N PRO A 4 -10.29 -3.93 17.11
CA PRO A 4 -8.92 -4.41 16.85
C PRO A 4 -8.61 -4.58 15.35
N PHE A 5 -9.61 -4.77 14.51
CA PHE A 5 -9.47 -4.90 13.06
C PHE A 5 -9.45 -3.52 12.41
N ILE A 6 -8.27 -2.88 12.42
CA ILE A 6 -8.09 -1.48 11.98
C ILE A 6 -8.04 -1.42 10.45
N ILE A 7 -8.95 -0.63 9.85
CA ILE A 7 -9.04 -0.46 8.38
C ILE A 7 -8.26 0.77 7.91
N THR A 8 -8.29 1.85 8.71
CA THR A 8 -7.70 3.15 8.35
C THR A 8 -6.77 3.66 9.46
N GLY A 9 -5.86 4.56 9.09
CA GLY A 9 -4.93 5.18 10.03
C GLY A 9 -3.75 4.28 10.41
N LYS A 10 -3.01 4.67 11.45
CA LYS A 10 -1.84 3.94 11.96
C LYS A 10 -2.30 2.69 12.71
N ILE A 11 -1.66 1.54 12.42
CA ILE A 11 -1.91 0.27 13.09
C ILE A 11 -0.89 0.13 14.21
N PRO A 12 -1.32 0.11 15.50
CA PRO A 12 -0.44 -0.18 16.62
C PRO A 12 0.16 -1.59 16.50
N GLU A 13 1.36 -1.78 17.04
CA GLU A 13 2.07 -3.06 16.97
C GLU A 13 1.23 -4.26 17.46
N ALA A 14 0.48 -4.09 18.53
CA ALA A 14 -0.39 -5.14 19.07
C ALA A 14 -1.47 -5.64 18.09
N TYR A 15 -1.91 -4.78 17.16
CA TYR A 15 -2.94 -5.07 16.15
C TYR A 15 -2.35 -5.36 14.76
N PHE A 16 -1.02 -5.44 14.65
CA PHE A 16 -0.35 -5.78 13.40
C PHE A 16 -0.21 -7.29 13.31
N CYS A 17 -0.91 -7.90 12.36
CA CYS A 17 -0.89 -9.35 12.19
C CYS A 17 0.35 -9.78 11.43
N ASP A 18 1.16 -10.66 12.02
CA ASP A 18 2.30 -11.32 11.41
C ASP A 18 3.31 -10.36 10.72
N ARG A 19 3.82 -10.72 9.55
CA ARG A 19 4.83 -9.98 8.76
C ARG A 19 6.20 -9.89 9.43
N ARG A 20 6.51 -10.83 10.34
CA ARG A 20 7.78 -10.85 11.07
C ARG A 20 8.96 -11.07 10.14
N GLU A 21 8.83 -12.03 9.22
CA GLU A 21 9.86 -12.36 8.25
C GLU A 21 10.08 -11.22 7.26
N GLU A 22 9.00 -10.66 6.73
CA GLU A 22 9.06 -9.54 5.81
C GLU A 22 9.66 -8.29 6.49
N THR A 23 9.26 -8.02 7.73
CA THR A 23 9.81 -6.92 8.53
C THR A 23 11.32 -7.12 8.75
N ALA A 24 11.74 -8.31 9.19
CA ALA A 24 13.14 -8.62 9.42
C ALA A 24 13.97 -8.54 8.13
N LYS A 25 13.43 -9.04 7.00
CA LYS A 25 14.07 -8.97 5.69
C LYS A 25 14.25 -7.52 5.23
N LEU A 26 13.21 -6.70 5.38
CA LEU A 26 13.22 -5.30 4.99
C LEU A 26 14.25 -4.50 5.80
N ILE A 27 14.24 -4.65 7.13
CA ILE A 27 15.20 -4.00 8.03
C ILE A 27 16.64 -4.46 7.73
N ARG A 28 16.87 -5.76 7.48
CA ARG A 28 18.17 -6.30 7.13
C ARG A 28 18.68 -5.72 5.80
N SER A 29 17.86 -5.68 4.77
CA SER A 29 18.26 -5.10 3.48
C SER A 29 18.63 -3.62 3.60
N ILE A 30 17.83 -2.84 4.33
CA ILE A 30 18.15 -1.42 4.62
C ILE A 30 19.49 -1.32 5.36
N SER A 31 19.71 -2.14 6.39
CA SER A 31 20.95 -2.13 7.18
C SER A 31 22.18 -2.55 6.37
N ASN A 32 22.01 -3.32 5.31
CA ASN A 32 23.07 -3.70 4.37
C ASN A 32 23.33 -2.64 3.29
N GLY A 33 22.54 -1.57 3.22
CA GLY A 33 22.67 -0.55 2.18
C GLY A 33 21.95 -0.89 0.87
N ASP A 34 21.06 -1.90 0.86
CA ASP A 34 20.34 -2.30 -0.35
C ASP A 34 19.16 -1.37 -0.62
N ASN A 35 18.95 -1.05 -1.90
CA ASN A 35 17.68 -0.55 -2.36
C ASN A 35 16.71 -1.72 -2.60
N ILE A 36 15.42 -1.50 -2.34
CA ILE A 36 14.42 -2.56 -2.34
C ILE A 36 13.29 -2.21 -3.32
N CYS A 37 12.90 -3.17 -4.15
CA CYS A 37 11.64 -3.13 -4.89
C CYS A 37 10.62 -4.02 -4.19
N LEU A 38 9.58 -3.41 -3.60
CA LEU A 38 8.53 -4.11 -2.88
C LEU A 38 7.28 -4.26 -3.76
N LEU A 39 7.09 -5.47 -4.25
CA LEU A 39 5.98 -5.85 -5.12
C LEU A 39 4.82 -6.40 -4.30
N SER A 40 3.61 -5.96 -4.59
CA SER A 40 2.42 -6.50 -3.94
C SER A 40 1.17 -6.17 -4.73
N PRO A 41 0.21 -7.07 -4.86
CA PRO A 41 -1.13 -6.69 -5.30
C PRO A 41 -1.71 -5.57 -4.44
N ARG A 42 -2.68 -4.83 -4.97
CA ARG A 42 -3.39 -3.81 -4.20
C ARG A 42 -4.01 -4.40 -2.94
N ARG A 43 -4.01 -3.62 -1.84
CA ARG A 43 -4.70 -3.95 -0.58
C ARG A 43 -4.13 -5.14 0.21
N MET A 44 -2.86 -5.51 -0.03
CA MET A 44 -2.15 -6.56 0.72
C MET A 44 -1.37 -6.04 1.94
N GLY A 45 -1.49 -4.74 2.27
CA GLY A 45 -0.85 -4.15 3.44
C GLY A 45 0.57 -3.62 3.22
N LYS A 46 1.03 -3.45 1.96
CA LYS A 46 2.36 -2.94 1.59
C LYS A 46 2.76 -1.64 2.32
N SER A 47 1.93 -0.60 2.20
CA SER A 47 2.16 0.72 2.82
C SER A 47 2.22 0.62 4.35
N LYS A 48 1.39 -0.25 4.94
CA LYS A 48 1.37 -0.49 6.39
C LYS A 48 2.61 -1.24 6.88
N LEU A 49 3.14 -2.18 6.08
CA LEU A 49 4.39 -2.86 6.38
C LEU A 49 5.57 -1.87 6.40
N ILE A 50 5.68 -0.98 5.40
CA ILE A 50 6.74 0.04 5.37
C ILE A 50 6.66 0.94 6.60
N GLN A 51 5.47 1.48 6.90
CA GLN A 51 5.26 2.35 8.07
C GLN A 51 5.56 1.61 9.38
N PHE A 52 5.16 0.34 9.49
CA PHE A 52 5.45 -0.51 10.65
C PHE A 52 6.95 -0.73 10.84
N CYS A 53 7.70 -0.99 9.75
CA CYS A 53 9.15 -1.10 9.81
C CYS A 53 9.81 0.20 10.27
N TYR A 54 9.32 1.35 9.81
CA TYR A 54 9.85 2.67 10.18
C TYR A 54 9.69 2.98 11.68
N ASP A 55 8.66 2.42 12.33
CA ASP A 55 8.45 2.56 13.77
C ASP A 55 9.36 1.62 14.61
N LYS A 56 10.07 0.68 13.99
CA LYS A 56 10.97 -0.22 14.72
C LYS A 56 12.23 0.51 15.19
N PRO A 57 12.70 0.24 16.42
CA PRO A 57 13.86 0.94 17.01
C PRO A 57 15.13 0.89 16.15
N GLU A 58 15.29 -0.16 15.37
CA GLU A 58 16.41 -0.37 14.45
C GLU A 58 16.46 0.69 13.34
N LEU A 59 15.30 1.18 12.89
CA LEU A 59 15.20 2.23 11.89
C LEU A 59 14.91 3.60 12.53
N ASP A 60 13.94 3.70 13.43
CA ASP A 60 13.51 4.96 14.02
C ASP A 60 14.63 5.76 14.68
N LYS A 61 15.56 5.08 15.39
CA LYS A 61 16.68 5.72 16.08
C LYS A 61 17.86 6.05 15.18
N LYS A 62 18.12 5.20 14.17
CA LYS A 62 19.34 5.25 13.37
C LYS A 62 19.20 6.00 12.07
N TYR A 63 17.98 6.08 11.51
CA TYR A 63 17.71 6.62 10.19
C TYR A 63 16.71 7.77 10.25
N TYR A 64 16.78 8.66 9.27
CA TYR A 64 15.64 9.49 8.88
C TYR A 64 14.81 8.70 7.87
N THR A 65 13.53 8.47 8.20
CA THR A 65 12.64 7.65 7.37
C THR A 65 11.56 8.52 6.75
N PHE A 66 11.46 8.49 5.41
CA PHE A 66 10.53 9.27 4.63
C PHE A 66 9.61 8.35 3.82
N TYR A 67 8.30 8.59 3.90
CA TYR A 67 7.30 7.84 3.16
C TYR A 67 6.52 8.78 2.26
N ILE A 68 6.59 8.55 0.96
CA ILE A 68 5.98 9.40 -0.07
C ILE A 68 5.04 8.55 -0.92
N ASP A 69 3.73 8.83 -0.83
CA ASP A 69 2.74 8.26 -1.74
C ASP A 69 2.61 9.17 -2.96
N ILE A 70 3.02 8.68 -4.12
CA ILE A 70 2.99 9.43 -5.38
C ILE A 70 1.81 9.06 -6.29
N LEU A 71 0.83 8.32 -5.79
CA LEU A 71 -0.34 7.91 -6.58
C LEU A 71 -1.08 9.09 -7.22
N HIS A 72 -1.16 10.20 -6.51
CA HIS A 72 -1.88 11.40 -6.92
C HIS A 72 -1.08 12.33 -7.85
N THR A 73 0.20 12.05 -8.07
CA THR A 73 1.07 12.89 -8.90
C THR A 73 0.95 12.52 -10.38
N SER A 74 1.02 13.53 -11.24
CA SER A 74 0.86 13.41 -12.70
C SER A 74 2.01 14.03 -13.50
N SER A 75 3.01 14.60 -12.83
CA SER A 75 4.17 15.28 -13.43
C SER A 75 5.40 15.22 -12.53
N LEU A 76 6.58 15.48 -13.09
CA LEU A 76 7.82 15.60 -12.33
C LEU A 76 7.77 16.74 -11.30
N SER A 77 7.07 17.84 -11.61
CA SER A 77 6.88 18.95 -10.66
C SER A 77 6.07 18.51 -9.45
N GLU A 78 4.96 17.78 -9.65
CA GLU A 78 4.14 17.26 -8.55
C GLU A 78 4.88 16.21 -7.74
N PHE A 79 5.66 15.33 -8.40
CA PHE A 79 6.54 14.38 -7.71
C PHE A 79 7.53 15.10 -6.82
N THR A 80 8.24 16.11 -7.37
CA THR A 80 9.26 16.88 -6.64
C THR A 80 8.65 17.63 -5.46
N PHE A 81 7.46 18.19 -5.64
CA PHE A 81 6.71 18.86 -4.58
C PHE A 81 6.34 17.88 -3.46
N ALA A 82 5.70 16.75 -3.78
CA ALA A 82 5.31 15.73 -2.81
C ALA A 82 6.51 15.19 -2.04
N PHE A 83 7.64 14.98 -2.72
CA PHE A 83 8.89 14.53 -2.10
C PHE A 83 9.46 15.55 -1.13
N GLY A 84 9.60 16.81 -1.55
CA GLY A 84 10.08 17.89 -0.69
C GLY A 84 9.18 18.13 0.52
N GLN A 85 7.86 18.13 0.33
CA GLN A 85 6.89 18.31 1.40
C GLN A 85 6.98 17.19 2.44
N SER A 86 7.03 15.93 2.00
CA SER A 86 7.13 14.78 2.91
C SER A 86 8.40 14.83 3.77
N ILE A 87 9.53 15.22 3.18
CA ILE A 87 10.79 15.42 3.92
C ILE A 87 10.65 16.52 4.95
N PHE A 88 10.12 17.67 4.53
CA PHE A 88 9.95 18.83 5.41
C PHE A 88 9.07 18.49 6.62
N GLU A 89 7.91 17.89 6.40
CA GLU A 89 6.97 17.50 7.47
C GLU A 89 7.60 16.49 8.44
N THR A 90 8.33 15.51 7.92
CA THR A 90 9.03 14.53 8.74
C THR A 90 10.12 15.19 9.58
N LEU A 91 10.97 16.01 8.98
CA LEU A 91 12.08 16.66 9.67
C LEU A 91 11.61 17.68 10.71
N ARG A 92 10.47 18.33 10.47
CA ARG A 92 9.87 19.27 11.43
C ARG A 92 9.62 18.65 12.81
N SER A 93 9.29 17.37 12.84
CA SER A 93 9.05 16.63 14.08
C SER A 93 10.27 15.91 14.63
N ARG A 94 11.32 15.70 13.81
CA ARG A 94 12.45 14.82 14.15
C ARG A 94 13.78 15.53 14.36
N SER A 95 14.07 16.60 13.63
CA SER A 95 15.38 17.27 13.69
C SER A 95 15.33 18.71 13.19
N GLU A 96 15.38 19.67 14.11
CA GLU A 96 15.48 21.08 13.77
C GLU A 96 16.73 21.41 12.95
N LYS A 97 17.87 20.80 13.31
CA LYS A 97 19.14 20.98 12.59
C LYS A 97 19.01 20.56 11.14
N MET A 98 18.50 19.35 10.90
CA MET A 98 18.33 18.82 9.54
C MET A 98 17.25 19.58 8.77
N LEU A 99 16.18 20.03 9.43
CA LEU A 99 15.16 20.87 8.84
C LEU A 99 15.73 22.18 8.31
N LYS A 100 16.58 22.87 9.10
CA LYS A 100 17.27 24.10 8.68
C LYS A 100 18.22 23.84 7.50
N LEU A 101 18.98 22.75 7.56
CA LEU A 101 19.87 22.35 6.45
C LEU A 101 19.07 22.11 5.17
N PHE A 102 17.96 21.41 5.26
CA PHE A 102 17.07 21.14 4.13
C PHE A 102 16.49 22.44 3.55
N ALA A 103 15.94 23.32 4.38
CA ALA A 103 15.38 24.59 3.96
C ALA A 103 16.42 25.50 3.26
N LEU A 104 17.64 25.55 3.79
CA LEU A 104 18.75 26.33 3.20
C LEU A 104 19.34 25.68 1.95
N GLY A 105 19.28 24.35 1.85
CA GLY A 105 19.80 23.57 0.73
C GLY A 105 18.95 23.68 -0.54
N LEU A 106 17.64 23.93 -0.40
CA LEU A 106 16.72 24.13 -1.52
C LEU A 106 16.82 25.56 -2.06
N LYS A 107 17.95 25.90 -2.70
CA LYS A 107 18.24 27.25 -3.22
C LYS A 107 17.24 27.71 -4.28
N SER A 108 16.73 26.79 -5.08
CA SER A 108 15.67 27.04 -6.07
C SER A 108 14.37 27.54 -5.46
N LEU A 109 14.16 27.32 -4.16
CA LEU A 109 12.95 27.64 -3.41
C LEU A 109 13.21 28.59 -2.21
N ASN A 110 14.41 29.15 -2.06
CA ASN A 110 14.82 29.94 -0.89
C ASN A 110 13.85 31.08 -0.53
N ALA A 111 13.24 31.72 -1.51
CA ALA A 111 12.29 32.82 -1.29
C ALA A 111 10.95 32.36 -0.66
N LYS A 112 10.71 31.06 -0.60
CA LYS A 112 9.47 30.44 -0.12
C LYS A 112 9.58 29.81 1.27
N PHE A 113 10.79 29.72 1.81
CA PHE A 113 10.98 29.36 3.21
C PHE A 113 10.95 30.61 4.07
N GLY A 114 9.88 30.75 4.85
CA GLY A 114 9.83 31.71 5.93
C GLY A 114 10.44 31.15 7.20
N PHE A 115 10.61 32.00 8.20
CA PHE A 115 10.97 31.61 9.57
C PHE A 115 9.92 32.15 10.51
N ASP A 116 9.43 31.30 11.39
CA ASP A 116 8.52 31.72 12.46
C ASP A 116 9.26 32.71 13.39
N PRO A 117 8.73 33.92 13.61
CA PRO A 117 9.43 34.96 14.39
C PRO A 117 9.64 34.57 15.87
N GLY A 118 8.77 33.69 16.41
CA GLY A 118 8.84 33.28 17.83
C GLY A 118 9.75 32.09 18.06
N SER A 119 9.80 31.12 17.13
CA SER A 119 10.56 29.88 17.28
C SER A 119 11.81 29.80 16.42
N SER A 120 11.99 30.72 15.47
CA SER A 120 13.05 30.67 14.43
C SER A 120 13.05 29.38 13.62
N MET A 121 11.92 28.66 13.58
CA MET A 121 11.76 27.44 12.81
C MET A 121 11.38 27.76 11.38
N PRO A 122 11.92 27.02 10.39
CA PRO A 122 11.51 27.16 8.99
C PRO A 122 10.01 26.86 8.85
N THR A 123 9.31 27.69 8.09
CA THR A 123 7.93 27.46 7.65
C THR A 123 7.94 27.11 6.18
N TYR A 124 7.17 26.09 5.81
CA TYR A 124 7.06 25.63 4.44
C TYR A 124 5.86 26.31 3.78
N SER A 125 6.13 27.34 2.98
CA SER A 125 5.12 28.08 2.20
C SER A 125 5.29 27.84 0.69
N VAL A 126 5.93 26.73 0.30
CA VAL A 126 6.14 26.35 -1.10
C VAL A 126 4.83 25.84 -1.67
N GLU A 127 4.44 26.38 -2.81
CA GLU A 127 3.32 25.90 -3.63
C GLU A 127 3.84 25.15 -4.85
N LEU A 128 2.99 24.33 -5.47
CA LEU A 128 3.37 23.56 -6.66
C LEU A 128 3.88 24.47 -7.79
N GLY A 129 3.26 25.64 -7.98
CA GLY A 129 3.66 26.62 -8.97
C GLY A 129 5.07 27.23 -8.78
N ASP A 130 5.65 27.05 -7.59
CA ASP A 130 7.01 27.54 -7.30
C ASP A 130 8.11 26.62 -7.87
N ILE A 131 7.75 25.37 -8.21
CA ILE A 131 8.69 24.40 -8.78
C ILE A 131 8.81 24.64 -10.29
N ALA A 132 9.51 25.72 -10.64
CA ALA A 132 9.73 26.10 -12.03
C ALA A 132 10.74 25.20 -12.77
N ARG A 133 11.65 24.56 -12.04
CA ARG A 133 12.69 23.66 -12.56
C ARG A 133 12.79 22.42 -11.67
N PRO A 134 11.89 21.44 -11.85
CA PRO A 134 11.79 20.29 -10.97
C PRO A 134 13.07 19.46 -10.92
N GLU A 135 13.84 19.37 -12.01
CA GLU A 135 15.11 18.64 -12.05
C GLU A 135 16.16 19.24 -11.09
N TYR A 136 16.25 20.58 -11.04
CA TYR A 136 17.16 21.27 -10.12
C TYR A 136 16.73 21.11 -8.68
N THR A 137 15.45 21.32 -8.39
CA THR A 137 14.92 21.15 -7.04
C THR A 137 15.09 19.71 -6.57
N LEU A 138 14.88 18.73 -7.43
CA LEU A 138 15.10 17.32 -7.15
C LEU A 138 16.56 17.01 -6.83
N GLN A 139 17.50 17.57 -7.59
CA GLN A 139 18.94 17.46 -7.32
C GLN A 139 19.31 18.05 -5.96
N GLU A 140 18.75 19.20 -5.60
CA GLU A 140 18.95 19.84 -4.30
C GLU A 140 18.41 18.95 -3.15
N ILE A 141 17.23 18.37 -3.32
CA ILE A 141 16.65 17.41 -2.35
C ILE A 141 17.60 16.22 -2.13
N PHE A 142 18.06 15.57 -3.19
CA PHE A 142 18.97 14.44 -3.08
C PHE A 142 20.30 14.83 -2.43
N THR A 143 20.82 16.02 -2.76
CA THR A 143 22.05 16.55 -2.15
C THR A 143 21.90 16.75 -0.65
N CYS A 144 20.74 17.29 -0.20
CA CYS A 144 20.45 17.46 1.22
C CYS A 144 20.36 16.12 1.97
N LEU A 145 19.76 15.11 1.34
CA LEU A 145 19.67 13.76 1.93
C LEU A 145 21.03 13.08 2.04
N GLU A 146 21.89 13.22 1.02
CA GLU A 146 23.24 12.67 1.04
C GLU A 146 24.10 13.31 2.13
N GLN A 147 23.88 14.61 2.42
CA GLN A 147 24.60 15.36 3.45
C GLN A 147 23.99 15.27 4.84
N ALA A 148 22.93 14.46 5.02
CA ALA A 148 22.31 14.29 6.31
C ALA A 148 23.25 13.68 7.34
N ASP A 149 23.10 14.09 8.60
CA ASP A 149 23.94 13.60 9.72
C ASP A 149 23.59 12.18 10.20
N LYS A 150 22.49 11.62 9.64
CA LYS A 150 22.12 10.19 9.77
C LYS A 150 21.75 9.65 8.40
N PRO A 151 21.95 8.35 8.16
CA PRO A 151 21.47 7.75 6.92
C PRO A 151 19.95 7.88 6.79
N CYS A 152 19.50 7.95 5.54
CA CYS A 152 18.12 8.15 5.17
C CYS A 152 17.51 6.91 4.54
N VAL A 153 16.23 6.67 4.78
CA VAL A 153 15.43 5.67 4.05
C VAL A 153 14.25 6.38 3.42
N VAL A 154 14.13 6.30 2.12
CA VAL A 154 13.08 6.94 1.33
C VAL A 154 12.21 5.86 0.70
N ALA A 155 10.94 5.80 1.06
CA ALA A 155 9.96 4.93 0.40
C ALA A 155 9.07 5.72 -0.54
N PHE A 156 9.12 5.39 -1.82
CA PHE A 156 8.15 5.84 -2.81
C PHE A 156 7.08 4.77 -2.98
N ASP A 157 5.86 5.07 -2.54
CA ASP A 157 4.72 4.19 -2.76
C ASP A 157 4.03 4.52 -4.09
N GLU A 158 3.55 3.48 -4.77
CA GLU A 158 2.98 3.52 -6.11
C GLU A 158 3.96 4.07 -7.17
N PHE A 159 5.25 3.65 -7.06
CA PHE A 159 6.36 4.18 -7.86
C PHE A 159 6.16 4.03 -9.38
N GLN A 160 5.38 3.06 -9.85
CA GLN A 160 5.04 2.94 -11.26
C GLN A 160 4.31 4.17 -11.83
N GLN A 161 3.83 5.08 -10.96
CA GLN A 161 3.18 6.32 -11.39
C GLN A 161 4.10 7.20 -12.24
N VAL A 162 5.42 7.16 -11.99
CA VAL A 162 6.40 7.95 -12.78
C VAL A 162 6.41 7.58 -14.26
N CYS A 163 5.99 6.35 -14.63
CA CYS A 163 5.87 5.94 -16.02
C CYS A 163 4.74 6.65 -16.77
N LYS A 164 3.81 7.27 -16.05
CA LYS A 164 2.62 7.94 -16.60
C LYS A 164 2.82 9.45 -16.76
N TYR A 165 3.98 9.98 -16.36
CA TYR A 165 4.26 11.41 -16.48
C TYR A 165 4.49 11.81 -17.94
N PRO A 166 4.11 13.05 -18.32
CA PRO A 166 4.29 13.54 -19.67
C PRO A 166 5.78 13.82 -20.00
N GLU A 167 6.60 14.08 -18.99
CA GLU A 167 8.02 14.34 -19.15
C GLU A 167 8.76 13.05 -19.56
N LYS A 168 9.64 13.17 -20.54
CA LYS A 168 10.45 12.06 -21.03
C LYS A 168 11.62 11.77 -20.09
N ASN A 169 11.97 10.50 -19.99
CA ASN A 169 13.17 10.03 -19.28
C ASN A 169 13.19 10.29 -17.76
N VAL A 170 12.02 10.43 -17.11
CA VAL A 170 11.94 10.61 -15.64
C VAL A 170 12.61 9.45 -14.90
N GLU A 171 12.41 8.20 -15.35
CA GLU A 171 13.09 7.03 -14.77
C GLU A 171 14.62 7.18 -14.84
N ALA A 172 15.15 7.61 -15.99
CA ALA A 172 16.60 7.79 -16.17
C ALA A 172 17.15 8.93 -15.32
N LEU A 173 16.40 10.04 -15.20
CA LEU A 173 16.74 11.17 -14.33
C LEU A 173 16.82 10.73 -12.86
N LEU A 174 15.79 10.05 -12.35
CA LEU A 174 15.78 9.53 -10.99
C LEU A 174 16.94 8.56 -10.76
N ARG A 175 17.15 7.63 -11.68
CA ARG A 175 18.24 6.65 -11.60
C ARG A 175 19.62 7.31 -11.56
N SER A 176 19.84 8.35 -12.37
CA SER A 176 21.12 9.08 -12.40
C SER A 176 21.48 9.74 -11.07
N HIS A 177 20.49 10.22 -10.33
CA HIS A 177 20.70 10.75 -8.98
C HIS A 177 20.90 9.63 -7.95
N ILE A 178 20.00 8.67 -7.92
CA ILE A 178 19.95 7.62 -6.89
C ILE A 178 21.20 6.74 -6.86
N GLN A 179 21.77 6.42 -8.02
CA GLN A 179 22.93 5.53 -8.09
C GLN A 179 24.23 6.08 -7.44
N HIS A 180 24.31 7.37 -7.20
CA HIS A 180 25.48 8.02 -6.61
C HIS A 180 25.32 8.31 -5.10
N LEU A 181 24.14 8.02 -4.53
CA LEU A 181 23.87 8.24 -3.12
C LEU A 181 24.40 7.07 -2.29
N SER A 182 25.14 7.38 -1.25
CA SER A 182 25.72 6.41 -0.31
C SER A 182 25.04 6.47 1.06
N ASN A 183 24.42 7.60 1.39
CA ASN A 183 23.77 7.85 2.68
C ASN A 183 22.24 7.68 2.61
N VAL A 184 21.71 7.16 1.49
CA VAL A 184 20.27 7.04 1.26
C VAL A 184 19.92 5.67 0.69
N ASN A 185 19.01 4.95 1.34
CA ASN A 185 18.40 3.74 0.83
C ASN A 185 17.00 4.00 0.31
N PHE A 186 16.60 3.30 -0.73
CA PHE A 186 15.29 3.46 -1.34
C PHE A 186 14.44 2.20 -1.25
N ILE A 187 13.15 2.39 -0.99
CA ILE A 187 12.10 1.39 -1.11
C ILE A 187 11.15 1.85 -2.22
N PHE A 188 11.19 1.17 -3.36
CA PHE A 188 10.27 1.39 -4.46
C PHE A 188 9.11 0.42 -4.32
N ALA A 189 7.97 0.92 -3.92
CA ALA A 189 6.80 0.10 -3.67
C ALA A 189 5.75 0.33 -4.76
N GLY A 190 5.10 -0.73 -5.24
CA GLY A 190 4.08 -0.60 -6.27
C GLY A 190 3.06 -1.73 -6.25
N SER A 191 1.86 -1.42 -6.75
CA SER A 191 0.73 -2.34 -6.80
C SER A 191 0.42 -2.84 -8.23
N GLU A 192 0.84 -2.13 -9.26
CA GLU A 192 0.73 -2.55 -10.66
C GLU A 192 1.94 -3.43 -11.02
N ARG A 193 1.86 -4.74 -10.66
CA ARG A 193 2.98 -5.69 -10.77
C ARG A 193 3.65 -5.67 -12.14
N HIS A 194 2.87 -5.58 -13.21
CA HIS A 194 3.41 -5.56 -14.57
C HIS A 194 4.34 -4.37 -14.78
N LEU A 195 3.88 -3.15 -14.46
CA LEU A 195 4.66 -1.93 -14.66
C LEU A 195 5.91 -1.91 -13.78
N ILE A 196 5.76 -2.20 -12.49
CA ILE A 196 6.90 -2.19 -11.57
C ILE A 196 7.93 -3.28 -11.93
N SER A 197 7.48 -4.47 -12.33
CA SER A 197 8.38 -5.54 -12.79
C SER A 197 9.10 -5.13 -14.09
N GLU A 198 8.41 -4.48 -15.01
CA GLU A 198 9.04 -3.95 -16.23
C GLU A 198 10.15 -2.95 -15.88
N MET A 199 9.91 -2.00 -14.95
CA MET A 199 10.88 -0.98 -14.55
C MET A 199 12.18 -1.57 -13.97
N PHE A 200 12.08 -2.62 -13.14
CA PHE A 200 13.22 -3.13 -12.37
C PHE A 200 13.82 -4.43 -12.91
N LEU A 201 13.10 -5.19 -13.74
CA LEU A 201 13.54 -6.48 -14.24
C LEU A 201 13.85 -6.49 -15.76
N SER A 202 13.38 -5.48 -16.51
CA SER A 202 13.68 -5.40 -17.93
C SER A 202 15.04 -4.74 -18.16
N SER A 203 15.92 -5.40 -18.92
CA SER A 203 17.25 -4.88 -19.27
C SER A 203 17.22 -3.60 -20.10
N ALA A 204 16.08 -3.25 -20.70
CA ALA A 204 15.90 -2.02 -21.45
C ALA A 204 15.58 -0.80 -20.56
N LYS A 205 15.38 -1.01 -19.26
CA LYS A 205 14.93 0.05 -18.34
C LYS A 205 16.06 0.58 -17.44
N PRO A 206 16.03 1.89 -17.09
CA PRO A 206 17.09 2.53 -16.28
C PRO A 206 17.33 1.88 -14.91
N PHE A 207 16.26 1.36 -14.27
CA PHE A 207 16.34 0.73 -12.95
C PHE A 207 16.68 -0.77 -12.99
N TYR A 208 17.03 -1.32 -14.16
CA TYR A 208 17.40 -2.74 -14.26
C TYR A 208 18.47 -3.16 -13.25
N ASN A 209 18.19 -4.23 -12.49
CA ASN A 209 19.09 -4.80 -11.46
C ASN A 209 19.59 -3.78 -10.42
N SER A 210 18.83 -2.74 -10.10
CA SER A 210 19.23 -1.71 -9.15
C SER A 210 18.67 -1.91 -7.73
N THR A 211 17.90 -2.97 -7.51
CA THR A 211 17.21 -3.24 -6.24
C THR A 211 17.17 -4.73 -5.93
N SER A 212 17.13 -5.06 -4.64
CA SER A 212 16.71 -6.37 -4.15
C SER A 212 15.20 -6.50 -4.28
N GLN A 213 14.72 -7.64 -4.81
CA GLN A 213 13.30 -7.86 -5.00
C GLN A 213 12.66 -8.47 -3.75
N MET A 214 11.53 -7.92 -3.35
CA MET A 214 10.71 -8.45 -2.28
C MET A 214 9.24 -8.48 -2.72
N GLU A 215 8.62 -9.63 -2.64
CA GLU A 215 7.21 -9.81 -2.96
C GLU A 215 6.41 -10.04 -1.68
N LEU A 216 5.27 -9.38 -1.56
CA LEU A 216 4.36 -9.53 -0.44
C LEU A 216 3.17 -10.38 -0.84
N PHE A 217 3.06 -11.53 -0.21
CA PHE A 217 1.96 -12.49 -0.38
C PHE A 217 0.87 -12.30 0.69
N PRO A 218 -0.30 -12.95 0.57
CA PRO A 218 -1.25 -13.05 1.66
C PRO A 218 -0.60 -13.51 2.95
N ILE A 219 -1.04 -13.00 4.09
CA ILE A 219 -0.68 -13.58 5.40
C ILE A 219 -1.20 -15.01 5.43
N VAL A 220 -0.37 -15.97 5.78
CA VAL A 220 -0.77 -17.38 5.78
C VAL A 220 -1.91 -17.65 6.75
N GLN A 221 -2.78 -18.57 6.40
CA GLN A 221 -4.00 -18.90 7.17
C GLN A 221 -3.69 -19.34 8.60
N GLU A 222 -2.58 -20.06 8.76
CA GLU A 222 -2.08 -20.58 10.04
C GLU A 222 -1.73 -19.46 11.04
N GLU A 223 -1.33 -18.29 10.56
CA GLU A 223 -1.03 -17.12 11.39
C GLU A 223 -2.25 -16.20 11.53
N TYR A 224 -3.05 -16.06 10.46
CA TYR A 224 -4.18 -15.15 10.46
C TYR A 224 -5.35 -15.67 11.32
N THR A 225 -5.63 -16.97 11.28
CA THR A 225 -6.74 -17.57 12.06
C THR A 225 -6.56 -17.38 13.57
N PRO A 226 -5.42 -17.73 14.18
CA PRO A 226 -5.19 -17.47 15.60
C PRO A 226 -5.23 -15.98 15.96
N PHE A 227 -4.77 -15.10 15.07
CA PHE A 227 -4.84 -13.66 15.28
C PHE A 227 -6.28 -13.17 15.42
N VAL A 228 -7.19 -13.62 14.56
CA VAL A 228 -8.61 -13.25 14.64
C VAL A 228 -9.22 -13.78 15.92
N CYS A 229 -9.07 -15.08 16.22
CA CYS A 229 -9.62 -15.72 17.42
C CYS A 229 -9.14 -15.02 18.70
N LYS A 230 -7.84 -14.74 18.81
CA LYS A 230 -7.23 -13.99 19.93
C LYS A 230 -7.93 -12.66 20.20
N TRP A 231 -8.22 -11.90 19.15
CA TRP A 231 -8.80 -10.58 19.33
C TRP A 231 -10.29 -10.62 19.65
N PHE A 232 -11.02 -11.60 19.19
CA PHE A 232 -12.40 -11.85 19.65
C PHE A 232 -12.39 -12.19 21.13
N GLU A 233 -11.58 -13.16 21.56
CA GLU A 233 -11.45 -13.59 22.94
C GLU A 233 -11.02 -12.46 23.88
N ALA A 234 -10.04 -11.66 23.50
CA ALA A 234 -9.55 -10.51 24.28
C ALA A 234 -10.64 -9.47 24.60
N TYR A 235 -11.73 -9.47 23.84
CA TYR A 235 -12.87 -8.59 24.04
C TYR A 235 -14.15 -9.36 24.47
N GLN A 236 -13.98 -10.53 25.09
CA GLN A 236 -15.10 -11.36 25.57
C GLN A 236 -16.11 -11.71 24.47
N LYS A 237 -15.62 -11.96 23.27
CA LYS A 237 -16.40 -12.43 22.12
C LYS A 237 -15.81 -13.76 21.67
N LYS A 238 -16.59 -14.58 21.01
CA LYS A 238 -16.12 -15.86 20.49
C LYS A 238 -16.29 -15.91 18.98
N ILE A 239 -15.38 -16.59 18.31
CA ILE A 239 -15.50 -16.94 16.90
C ILE A 239 -14.89 -18.32 16.69
N ASP A 240 -15.56 -19.16 15.91
CA ASP A 240 -15.02 -20.46 15.54
C ASP A 240 -13.87 -20.29 14.53
N ALA A 241 -12.76 -20.98 14.79
CA ALA A 241 -11.61 -20.99 13.88
C ALA A 241 -11.98 -21.50 12.48
N GLU A 242 -12.94 -22.40 12.37
CA GLU A 242 -13.44 -22.89 11.08
C GLU A 242 -14.14 -21.77 10.29
N ASN A 243 -14.94 -20.95 10.95
CA ASN A 243 -15.55 -19.78 10.33
C ASN A 243 -14.49 -18.78 9.82
N VAL A 244 -13.39 -18.58 10.56
CA VAL A 244 -12.28 -17.74 10.11
C VAL A 244 -11.61 -18.33 8.87
N ARG A 245 -11.36 -19.64 8.83
CA ARG A 245 -10.77 -20.33 7.68
C ARG A 245 -11.65 -20.22 6.44
N ARG A 246 -12.95 -20.40 6.57
CA ARG A 246 -13.93 -20.25 5.46
C ARG A 246 -13.89 -18.85 4.87
N ILE A 247 -13.85 -17.81 5.71
CA ILE A 247 -13.71 -16.43 5.25
C ILE A 247 -12.36 -16.20 4.55
N TYR A 248 -11.28 -16.79 5.10
CA TYR A 248 -9.95 -16.70 4.49
C TYR A 248 -9.93 -17.33 3.09
N GLU A 249 -10.48 -18.51 2.91
CA GLU A 249 -10.58 -19.20 1.63
C GLU A 249 -11.44 -18.44 0.62
N LEU A 250 -12.57 -17.89 1.08
CA LEU A 250 -13.44 -17.09 0.25
C LEU A 250 -12.75 -15.83 -0.30
N LEU A 251 -12.00 -15.14 0.56
CA LEU A 251 -11.36 -13.87 0.25
C LEU A 251 -9.90 -14.05 -0.24
N GLU A 252 -9.46 -15.31 -0.41
CA GLU A 252 -8.10 -15.69 -0.84
C GLU A 252 -7.01 -14.98 -0.04
N GLY A 253 -7.24 -14.78 1.26
CA GLY A 253 -6.32 -14.09 2.16
C GLY A 253 -6.07 -12.61 1.84
N ASN A 254 -6.91 -11.98 1.01
CA ASN A 254 -6.77 -10.55 0.71
C ASN A 254 -6.85 -9.73 1.99
N THR A 255 -5.74 -9.15 2.42
CA THR A 255 -5.59 -8.52 3.74
C THR A 255 -6.64 -7.44 4.01
N TYR A 256 -6.98 -6.60 3.02
CA TYR A 256 -7.98 -5.56 3.22
C TYR A 256 -9.39 -6.14 3.34
N CYS A 257 -9.75 -7.10 2.49
CA CYS A 257 -11.07 -7.73 2.53
C CYS A 257 -11.27 -8.49 3.84
N MET A 258 -10.24 -9.23 4.29
CA MET A 258 -10.23 -9.91 5.58
C MET A 258 -10.43 -8.93 6.75
N GLN A 259 -9.63 -7.87 6.81
CA GLN A 259 -9.73 -6.86 7.86
C GLN A 259 -11.10 -6.18 7.86
N ARG A 260 -11.64 -5.84 6.70
CA ARG A 260 -12.96 -5.22 6.58
C ARG A 260 -14.06 -6.14 7.07
N THR A 261 -14.02 -7.43 6.69
CA THR A 261 -15.01 -8.41 7.10
C THR A 261 -14.99 -8.63 8.61
N PHE A 262 -13.79 -8.84 9.19
CA PHE A 262 -13.71 -9.04 10.65
C PHE A 262 -13.93 -7.76 11.45
N HIS A 263 -13.69 -6.58 10.87
CA HIS A 263 -14.10 -5.31 11.47
C HIS A 263 -15.63 -5.25 11.67
N GLU A 264 -16.40 -5.52 10.63
CA GLU A 264 -17.86 -5.53 10.68
C GLU A 264 -18.39 -6.67 11.56
N ALA A 265 -17.87 -7.90 11.39
CA ALA A 265 -18.28 -9.04 12.19
C ALA A 265 -18.03 -8.82 13.69
N PHE A 266 -16.88 -8.23 14.04
CA PHE A 266 -16.55 -7.88 15.42
C PHE A 266 -17.51 -6.83 15.99
N ALA A 267 -17.86 -5.81 15.21
CA ALA A 267 -18.82 -4.78 15.60
C ALA A 267 -20.22 -5.35 15.83
N ASN A 268 -20.65 -6.28 14.98
CA ASN A 268 -21.96 -6.91 15.01
C ASN A 268 -22.09 -8.05 16.05
N THR A 269 -20.99 -8.53 16.62
CA THR A 269 -21.00 -9.55 17.67
C THR A 269 -21.17 -8.86 19.03
N ALA A 270 -22.13 -9.29 19.85
CA ALA A 270 -22.31 -8.78 21.21
C ALA A 270 -21.15 -9.18 22.12
N THR A 271 -20.94 -8.44 23.21
CA THR A 271 -20.04 -8.87 24.29
C THR A 271 -20.62 -10.17 24.91
N ASP A 272 -19.78 -11.11 25.27
CA ASP A 272 -20.14 -12.48 25.69
C ASP A 272 -20.90 -13.31 24.62
N GLY A 273 -20.97 -12.81 23.38
CA GLY A 273 -21.65 -13.47 22.27
C GLY A 273 -20.71 -14.23 21.33
N ASP A 274 -21.32 -15.08 20.54
CA ASP A 274 -20.65 -15.87 19.51
C ASP A 274 -20.82 -15.19 18.13
N CYS A 275 -19.72 -15.02 17.41
CA CYS A 275 -19.75 -14.60 15.99
C CYS A 275 -20.15 -15.80 15.13
N THR A 276 -21.46 -15.91 14.88
CA THR A 276 -22.02 -17.01 14.11
C THR A 276 -21.81 -16.83 12.60
N THR A 277 -22.08 -17.86 11.83
CA THR A 277 -22.04 -17.80 10.35
C THR A 277 -22.96 -16.72 9.82
N GLU A 278 -24.17 -16.55 10.41
CA GLU A 278 -25.14 -15.52 10.03
C GLU A 278 -24.60 -14.10 10.21
N ILE A 279 -23.87 -13.83 11.32
CA ILE A 279 -23.22 -12.54 11.56
C ILE A 279 -22.16 -12.26 10.49
N LEU A 280 -21.35 -13.26 10.13
CA LEU A 280 -20.33 -13.12 9.08
C LEU A 280 -20.96 -12.83 7.72
N GLU A 281 -22.02 -13.54 7.36
CA GLU A 281 -22.76 -13.34 6.12
C GLU A 281 -23.42 -11.96 6.06
N GLN A 282 -24.05 -11.54 7.15
CA GLN A 282 -24.63 -10.21 7.25
C GLN A 282 -23.55 -9.12 7.12
N SER A 283 -22.38 -9.31 7.73
CA SER A 283 -21.26 -8.41 7.63
C SER A 283 -20.76 -8.27 6.19
N ILE A 284 -20.64 -9.38 5.47
CA ILE A 284 -20.26 -9.35 4.04
C ILE A 284 -21.32 -8.67 3.19
N ARG A 285 -22.61 -8.93 3.44
CA ARG A 285 -23.72 -8.26 2.72
C ARG A 285 -23.67 -6.75 2.93
N SER A 286 -23.52 -6.30 4.17
CA SER A 286 -23.42 -4.87 4.48
C SER A 286 -22.26 -4.22 3.71
N ILE A 287 -21.07 -4.87 3.68
CA ILE A 287 -19.91 -4.38 2.93
C ILE A 287 -20.19 -4.29 1.43
N LEU A 288 -20.90 -5.27 0.87
CA LEU A 288 -21.27 -5.29 -0.56
C LEU A 288 -22.30 -4.21 -0.89
N GLU A 289 -23.28 -3.98 -0.02
CA GLU A 289 -24.31 -2.94 -0.17
C GLU A 289 -23.69 -1.54 -0.10
N ASP A 290 -22.84 -1.26 0.89
CA ASP A 290 -22.09 -0.01 1.04
C ASP A 290 -21.28 0.35 -0.21
N ASN A 291 -20.73 -0.66 -0.87
CA ASN A 291 -19.91 -0.47 -2.07
C ASN A 291 -20.68 -0.64 -3.39
N GLY A 292 -21.99 -0.92 -3.33
CA GLY A 292 -22.81 -1.25 -4.49
C GLY A 292 -22.77 -0.20 -5.61
N HIS A 293 -22.84 1.08 -5.26
CA HIS A 293 -22.71 2.19 -6.22
C HIS A 293 -21.31 2.25 -6.87
N THR A 294 -20.25 1.98 -6.11
CA THR A 294 -18.88 1.94 -6.63
C THR A 294 -18.69 0.79 -7.61
N TYR A 295 -19.16 -0.40 -7.24
CA TYR A 295 -19.10 -1.57 -8.11
C TYR A 295 -19.94 -1.40 -9.39
N SER A 296 -21.12 -0.79 -9.28
CA SER A 296 -21.96 -0.48 -10.44
C SER A 296 -21.28 0.48 -11.40
N ARG A 297 -20.58 1.51 -10.91
CA ARG A 297 -19.79 2.42 -11.74
C ARG A 297 -18.63 1.71 -12.42
N MET A 298 -17.87 0.88 -11.69
CA MET A 298 -16.77 0.10 -12.25
C MET A 298 -17.27 -0.83 -13.35
N LEU A 299 -18.36 -1.54 -13.11
CA LEU A 299 -18.98 -2.40 -14.11
C LEU A 299 -19.48 -1.62 -15.32
N ALA A 300 -20.01 -0.40 -15.14
CA ALA A 300 -20.48 0.43 -16.26
C ALA A 300 -19.36 0.77 -17.25
N GLN A 301 -18.12 0.88 -16.78
CA GLN A 301 -16.94 1.19 -17.60
C GLN A 301 -16.40 -0.02 -18.37
N ILE A 302 -16.80 -1.23 -18.03
CA ILE A 302 -16.33 -2.46 -18.65
C ILE A 302 -17.19 -2.77 -19.90
N PRO A 303 -16.58 -3.11 -21.06
CA PRO A 303 -17.31 -3.55 -22.26
C PRO A 303 -18.20 -4.76 -21.98
N THR A 304 -19.36 -4.86 -22.65
CA THR A 304 -20.37 -5.90 -22.44
C THR A 304 -19.77 -7.32 -22.44
N ARG A 305 -18.94 -7.65 -23.43
CA ARG A 305 -18.30 -8.99 -23.49
C ARG A 305 -17.39 -9.31 -22.32
N GLN A 306 -16.70 -8.29 -21.76
CA GLN A 306 -15.87 -8.48 -20.58
C GLN A 306 -16.73 -8.63 -19.32
N LYS A 307 -17.89 -7.97 -19.25
CA LYS A 307 -18.86 -8.19 -18.16
C LYS A 307 -19.41 -9.61 -18.18
N GLU A 308 -19.78 -10.11 -19.37
CA GLU A 308 -20.24 -11.49 -19.54
C GLU A 308 -19.20 -12.50 -19.06
N LEU A 309 -17.92 -12.26 -19.37
CA LEU A 309 -16.80 -13.07 -18.89
C LEU A 309 -16.66 -13.00 -17.35
N LEU A 310 -16.72 -11.80 -16.76
CA LEU A 310 -16.68 -11.61 -15.31
C LEU A 310 -17.84 -12.32 -14.62
N TYR A 311 -19.04 -12.26 -15.19
CA TYR A 311 -20.21 -12.96 -14.65
C TYR A 311 -20.04 -14.48 -14.73
N ALA A 312 -19.49 -14.98 -15.82
CA ALA A 312 -19.23 -16.42 -15.96
C ALA A 312 -18.18 -16.91 -14.96
N ILE A 313 -17.08 -16.17 -14.78
CA ILE A 313 -16.05 -16.46 -13.78
C ILE A 313 -16.69 -16.46 -12.37
N ALA A 314 -17.47 -15.43 -12.05
CA ALA A 314 -18.15 -15.35 -10.76
C ALA A 314 -19.17 -16.49 -10.54
N SER A 315 -19.77 -17.02 -11.58
CA SER A 315 -20.71 -18.14 -11.50
C SER A 315 -20.05 -19.48 -11.19
N GLU A 316 -18.83 -19.68 -11.69
CA GLU A 316 -18.08 -20.90 -11.51
C GLU A 316 -17.30 -20.93 -10.18
N GLY A 317 -17.18 -19.77 -9.51
CA GLY A 317 -16.36 -19.64 -8.29
C GLY A 317 -14.88 -19.64 -8.61
N LYS A 318 -14.20 -20.77 -8.54
CA LYS A 318 -12.78 -20.91 -8.94
C LYS A 318 -12.72 -21.50 -10.36
N ALA A 319 -12.44 -20.66 -11.36
CA ALA A 319 -12.31 -21.07 -12.75
C ALA A 319 -10.85 -21.32 -13.11
N ASP A 320 -10.39 -22.58 -13.10
CA ASP A 320 -9.01 -22.95 -13.40
C ASP A 320 -8.65 -22.85 -14.91
N LYS A 321 -9.64 -22.88 -15.79
CA LYS A 321 -9.44 -22.91 -17.25
C LYS A 321 -10.38 -21.96 -17.99
N VAL A 322 -10.24 -20.66 -17.73
CA VAL A 322 -11.08 -19.60 -18.33
C VAL A 322 -11.04 -19.59 -19.87
N LEU A 323 -9.96 -20.10 -20.49
CA LEU A 323 -9.82 -20.23 -21.95
C LEU A 323 -10.27 -21.59 -22.47
N GLY A 324 -10.78 -22.48 -21.62
CA GLY A 324 -11.27 -23.79 -22.02
C GLY A 324 -12.57 -23.74 -22.81
N SER A 325 -12.72 -24.62 -23.81
CA SER A 325 -13.91 -24.67 -24.69
C SER A 325 -15.21 -24.90 -23.93
N ALA A 326 -15.18 -25.59 -22.79
CA ALA A 326 -16.33 -25.83 -21.92
C ALA A 326 -16.78 -24.51 -21.24
N PHE A 327 -15.82 -23.74 -20.70
CA PHE A 327 -16.08 -22.43 -20.06
C PHE A 327 -16.65 -21.42 -21.08
N ILE A 328 -16.05 -21.36 -22.30
CA ILE A 328 -16.50 -20.46 -23.37
C ILE A 328 -17.93 -20.81 -23.84
N LYS A 329 -18.31 -22.06 -23.83
CA LYS A 329 -19.69 -22.51 -24.17
C LYS A 329 -20.70 -22.11 -23.09
N GLY A 330 -20.32 -22.12 -21.80
CA GLY A 330 -21.15 -21.71 -20.67
C GLY A 330 -21.51 -20.22 -20.65
N ILE A 331 -20.68 -19.33 -21.22
CA ILE A 331 -20.89 -17.88 -21.27
C ILE A 331 -22.17 -17.46 -22.04
N ARG A 332 -22.72 -18.34 -22.88
CA ARG A 332 -23.88 -18.03 -23.75
C ARG A 332 -25.24 -18.07 -23.06
N SER A 333 -25.32 -18.47 -21.80
CA SER A 333 -26.56 -18.46 -21.02
C SER A 333 -26.66 -17.17 -20.18
N SER A 334 -27.82 -16.48 -20.22
CA SER A 334 -28.09 -15.15 -19.65
C SER A 334 -27.55 -14.96 -18.22
N PRO A 335 -26.85 -13.85 -17.93
CA PRO A 335 -26.22 -13.64 -16.65
C PRO A 335 -27.22 -13.28 -15.55
N PRO A 336 -27.20 -13.92 -14.36
CA PRO A 336 -27.85 -13.42 -13.16
C PRO A 336 -27.14 -12.17 -12.62
N ALA A 337 -27.85 -11.34 -11.86
CA ALA A 337 -27.27 -10.14 -11.26
C ALA A 337 -26.07 -10.50 -10.35
N LEU A 338 -24.94 -9.78 -10.46
CA LEU A 338 -23.66 -10.05 -9.80
C LEU A 338 -23.82 -10.28 -8.28
N SER A 339 -24.69 -9.52 -7.61
CA SER A 339 -24.97 -9.68 -6.18
C SER A 339 -25.64 -11.03 -5.84
N LYS A 340 -26.54 -11.50 -6.71
CA LYS A 340 -27.18 -12.83 -6.54
C LYS A 340 -26.21 -13.96 -6.83
N LEU A 341 -25.26 -13.77 -7.73
CA LEU A 341 -24.24 -14.74 -8.11
C LEU A 341 -23.19 -14.90 -7.03
N LEU A 342 -22.64 -13.81 -6.52
CA LEU A 342 -21.69 -13.82 -5.41
C LEU A 342 -22.31 -14.49 -4.17
N LEU A 343 -23.58 -14.22 -3.85
CA LEU A 343 -24.29 -14.85 -2.76
C LEU A 343 -24.61 -16.33 -3.04
N LYS A 344 -25.00 -16.69 -4.26
CA LYS A 344 -25.37 -18.08 -4.61
C LYS A 344 -24.20 -19.04 -4.55
N ASN A 345 -23.04 -18.64 -5.07
CA ASN A 345 -21.82 -19.48 -5.02
C ASN A 345 -21.25 -19.58 -3.62
N TYR A 346 -21.50 -18.58 -2.78
CA TYR A 346 -21.15 -18.63 -1.36
C TYR A 346 -21.91 -19.76 -0.63
N TRP A 347 -23.18 -19.99 -0.99
CA TRP A 347 -24.06 -20.96 -0.33
C TRP A 347 -23.86 -22.40 -0.83
N HIS A 348 -23.46 -22.60 -2.08
CA HIS A 348 -23.23 -23.96 -2.61
C HIS A 348 -21.93 -24.63 -2.13
N LEU A 349 -21.01 -23.86 -1.54
CA LEU A 349 -19.82 -24.39 -0.87
C LEU A 349 -20.11 -24.80 0.60
N THR A 350 -21.34 -24.62 1.06
CA THR A 350 -21.74 -24.79 2.48
C THR A 350 -22.85 -25.80 2.73
N SER A 351 -23.36 -26.47 1.69
CA SER A 351 -24.31 -27.60 1.78
C SER A 351 -23.63 -28.98 1.45
#